data_7b446b94bb4722e56c8862f54626148a
#
_entry.id   7b446b94bb4722e56c8862f54626148a
#
_cell.length_a   1.000
_cell.length_b   1.000
_cell.length_c   1.000
_cell.angle_alpha   90.00
_cell.angle_beta   90.00
_cell.angle_gamma   90.00
#
_symmetry.space_group_name_H-M   'P 1'
#
loop_
_entity.id
_entity.type
_entity.pdbx_description
1 polymer ?
#
loop_
_entity_poly.entity_id
_entity_poly.type
_entity_poly.pdbx_seq_one_letter_code
_entity_poly.pdbx_strand_id
1 'polypeptide(L)'
;MALETQQELQIKFARRDRAMLLVLANLVLTGLLIGHLLTSSGGYRFELDQVGFEAASFLSVFVMFVAATLIKVSLAERRAVLLGLFALQTGNLLDAATGIFFNASPVWWWIGDGLTFSGEVILALVVFQFVRLTNDLANRDPLTGLYNRSFHMRALANLLKSSHNKKESVAVIAIDIDHFKHVNDVHGHAFGDQALQAIASAVNGFQGEVNVISRTGGEEFEVVVDQLDEPAVFALADRIRLVISSIDLGENRQLTASLGIALSHVGEALVSLRQRADAAAYKAKNTGRNRVCVAD
;
A
#
# COMPACT_ATOMS: atom_id res chain seq x y z
N MET A 1 17.77 16.29 -26.40
CA MET A 1 16.86 15.35 -25.72
C MET A 1 17.45 13.95 -25.55
N ALA A 2 17.93 13.23 -26.56
CA ALA A 2 18.50 11.87 -26.38
C ALA A 2 19.88 11.85 -25.67
N LEU A 3 20.72 12.84 -25.85
CA LEU A 3 22.05 12.95 -25.21
C LEU A 3 21.96 13.35 -23.73
N GLU A 4 21.00 14.21 -23.34
CA GLU A 4 20.73 14.54 -21.94
C GLU A 4 20.23 13.32 -21.15
N THR A 5 19.36 12.47 -21.75
CA THR A 5 18.87 11.24 -21.13
C THR A 5 19.98 10.20 -20.90
N GLN A 6 20.95 10.11 -21.80
CA GLN A 6 22.10 9.20 -21.63
C GLN A 6 23.09 9.69 -20.55
N GLN A 7 23.36 10.99 -20.48
CA GLN A 7 24.20 11.55 -19.41
C GLN A 7 23.53 11.44 -18.02
N GLU A 8 22.22 11.72 -17.91
CA GLU A 8 21.49 11.50 -16.68
C GLU A 8 21.47 10.02 -16.25
N LEU A 9 21.31 9.08 -17.19
CA LEU A 9 21.41 7.65 -16.92
C LEU A 9 22.81 7.25 -16.44
N GLN A 10 23.88 7.74 -17.08
CA GLN A 10 25.25 7.46 -16.63
C GLN A 10 25.55 8.04 -15.24
N ILE A 11 25.08 9.26 -14.95
CA ILE A 11 25.24 9.88 -13.62
C ILE A 11 24.42 9.11 -12.56
N LYS A 12 23.22 8.63 -12.91
CA LYS A 12 22.39 7.77 -12.04
C LYS A 12 23.04 6.41 -11.78
N PHE A 13 23.67 5.80 -12.80
CA PHE A 13 24.43 4.54 -12.64
C PHE A 13 25.67 4.75 -11.76
N ALA A 14 26.48 5.77 -12.02
CA ALA A 14 27.70 6.05 -11.24
C ALA A 14 27.42 6.38 -9.76
N ARG A 15 26.30 7.07 -9.47
CA ARG A 15 25.85 7.30 -8.06
C ARG A 15 25.28 6.05 -7.40
N ARG A 16 24.72 5.12 -8.16
CA ARG A 16 24.19 3.83 -7.68
C ARG A 16 25.32 2.94 -7.16
N ASP A 17 26.44 2.94 -7.89
CA ASP A 17 27.58 2.08 -7.56
C ASP A 17 28.33 2.53 -6.29
N ARG A 18 28.35 3.84 -5.97
CA ARG A 18 29.05 4.35 -4.78
C ARG A 18 28.46 3.88 -3.46
N ALA A 19 27.14 3.93 -3.28
CA ALA A 19 26.50 3.46 -2.04
C ALA A 19 26.66 1.94 -1.88
N MET A 20 26.58 1.20 -2.97
CA MET A 20 26.81 -0.24 -2.98
C MET A 20 28.26 -0.59 -2.66
N LEU A 21 29.23 0.17 -3.22
CA LEU A 21 30.65 0.00 -2.93
C LEU A 21 31.00 0.28 -1.46
N LEU A 22 30.38 1.28 -0.84
CA LEU A 22 30.60 1.61 0.57
C LEU A 22 30.12 0.48 1.51
N VAL A 23 28.94 -0.10 1.25
CA VAL A 23 28.42 -1.23 2.04
C VAL A 23 29.30 -2.46 1.81
N LEU A 24 29.70 -2.75 0.58
CA LEU A 24 30.60 -3.85 0.25
C LEU A 24 31.97 -3.70 0.92
N ALA A 25 32.56 -2.51 0.90
CA ALA A 25 33.84 -2.23 1.55
C ALA A 25 33.73 -2.45 3.06
N ASN A 26 32.64 -1.98 3.68
CA ASN A 26 32.39 -2.18 5.09
C ASN A 26 32.20 -3.66 5.46
N LEU A 27 31.46 -4.41 4.65
CA LEU A 27 31.30 -5.87 4.81
C LEU A 27 32.64 -6.60 4.69
N VAL A 28 33.48 -6.26 3.72
CA VAL A 28 34.82 -6.84 3.56
C VAL A 28 35.71 -6.51 4.77
N LEU A 29 35.68 -5.27 5.25
CA LEU A 29 36.44 -4.84 6.41
C LEU A 29 36.04 -5.62 7.68
N THR A 30 34.73 -5.78 7.89
CA THR A 30 34.19 -6.59 9.02
C THR A 30 34.60 -8.05 8.91
N GLY A 31 34.52 -8.63 7.71
CA GLY A 31 34.97 -10.01 7.48
C GLY A 31 36.45 -10.20 7.74
N LEU A 32 37.28 -9.25 7.33
CA LEU A 32 38.73 -9.26 7.64
C LEU A 32 38.99 -9.14 9.12
N LEU A 33 38.26 -8.29 9.85
CA LEU A 33 38.40 -8.14 11.30
C LEU A 33 38.02 -9.44 12.02
N ILE A 34 36.88 -10.04 11.67
CA ILE A 34 36.46 -11.36 12.22
C ILE A 34 37.53 -12.42 11.92
N GLY A 35 38.03 -12.49 10.68
CA GLY A 35 39.08 -13.40 10.29
C GLY A 35 40.40 -13.20 11.11
N HIS A 36 40.79 -11.93 11.35
CA HIS A 36 41.94 -11.62 12.20
C HIS A 36 41.74 -12.06 13.66
N LEU A 37 40.51 -11.85 14.18
CA LEU A 37 40.14 -12.30 15.53
C LEU A 37 40.23 -13.80 15.69
N LEU A 38 39.74 -14.56 14.72
CA LEU A 38 39.76 -16.01 14.74
C LEU A 38 41.18 -16.63 14.62
N THR A 39 42.11 -15.88 14.00
CA THR A 39 43.47 -16.37 13.72
C THR A 39 44.50 -15.85 14.73
N SER A 40 44.21 -14.77 15.50
CA SER A 40 45.14 -14.21 16.50
C SER A 40 45.18 -15.11 17.74
N SER A 41 46.18 -15.95 17.82
CA SER A 41 46.43 -16.90 18.93
C SER A 41 47.04 -16.25 20.19
N GLY A 42 47.01 -14.92 20.30
CA GLY A 42 47.70 -14.15 21.34
C GLY A 42 46.75 -13.66 22.43
N GLY A 43 46.52 -14.45 23.48
CA GLY A 43 46.23 -13.96 24.83
C GLY A 43 44.89 -13.30 25.14
N TYR A 44 44.04 -13.06 24.20
CA TYR A 44 42.69 -12.55 24.43
C TYR A 44 41.73 -13.68 24.76
N ARG A 45 41.13 -13.70 25.95
CA ARG A 45 39.99 -14.57 26.27
C ARG A 45 38.77 -14.01 25.51
N PHE A 46 38.62 -14.46 24.29
CA PHE A 46 37.32 -14.28 23.59
C PHE A 46 36.33 -15.22 24.24
N GLU A 47 35.28 -14.66 24.82
CA GLU A 47 34.09 -15.46 25.10
C GLU A 47 33.47 -15.83 23.72
N LEU A 48 33.35 -17.13 23.45
CA LEU A 48 32.79 -17.69 22.20
C LEU A 48 31.42 -17.05 21.85
N ASP A 49 30.73 -16.58 22.86
CA ASP A 49 29.43 -15.90 22.75
C ASP A 49 29.53 -14.55 22.01
N GLN A 50 30.59 -13.76 22.21
CA GLN A 50 30.79 -12.47 21.54
C GLN A 50 31.12 -12.65 20.06
N VAL A 51 31.99 -13.60 19.72
CA VAL A 51 32.31 -13.91 18.31
C VAL A 51 31.10 -14.45 17.57
N GLY A 52 30.29 -15.26 18.25
CA GLY A 52 29.04 -15.79 17.69
C GLY A 52 28.01 -14.70 17.37
N PHE A 53 27.88 -13.72 18.25
CA PHE A 53 26.96 -12.59 18.06
C PHE A 53 27.40 -11.69 16.90
N GLU A 54 28.68 -11.34 16.82
CA GLU A 54 29.23 -10.52 15.73
C GLU A 54 29.13 -11.21 14.37
N ALA A 55 29.39 -12.53 14.31
CA ALA A 55 29.22 -13.31 13.09
C ALA A 55 27.76 -13.39 12.64
N ALA A 56 26.82 -13.52 13.58
CA ALA A 56 25.38 -13.53 13.28
C ALA A 56 24.91 -12.14 12.78
N SER A 57 25.38 -11.06 13.39
CA SER A 57 25.10 -9.70 12.95
C SER A 57 25.62 -9.45 11.54
N PHE A 58 26.86 -9.82 11.26
CA PHE A 58 27.45 -9.75 9.92
C PHE A 58 26.61 -10.50 8.88
N LEU A 59 26.22 -11.73 9.18
CA LEU A 59 25.43 -12.56 8.27
C LEU A 59 24.06 -11.93 8.00
N SER A 60 23.41 -11.38 9.02
CA SER A 60 22.10 -10.73 8.87
C SER A 60 22.16 -9.50 7.96
N VAL A 61 23.17 -8.65 8.14
CA VAL A 61 23.39 -7.45 7.30
C VAL A 61 23.73 -7.88 5.86
N PHE A 62 24.53 -8.93 5.68
CA PHE A 62 24.86 -9.44 4.36
C PHE A 62 23.60 -9.97 3.62
N VAL A 63 22.76 -10.73 4.29
CA VAL A 63 21.48 -11.22 3.71
C VAL A 63 20.58 -10.06 3.33
N MET A 64 20.43 -9.05 4.19
CA MET A 64 19.64 -7.85 3.89
C MET A 64 20.23 -7.05 2.72
N PHE A 65 21.56 -6.94 2.63
CA PHE A 65 22.23 -6.30 1.50
C PHE A 65 21.91 -7.00 0.18
N VAL A 66 22.03 -8.34 0.13
CA VAL A 66 21.67 -9.12 -1.05
C VAL A 66 20.19 -8.92 -1.40
N ALA A 67 19.29 -9.01 -0.41
CA ALA A 67 17.87 -8.77 -0.61
C ALA A 67 17.59 -7.37 -1.20
N ALA A 68 18.24 -6.32 -0.67
CA ALA A 68 18.08 -4.95 -1.18
C ALA A 68 18.55 -4.77 -2.64
N THR A 69 19.47 -5.61 -3.12
CA THR A 69 19.91 -5.60 -4.51
C THR A 69 18.96 -6.32 -5.46
N LEU A 70 18.25 -7.35 -4.97
CA LEU A 70 17.33 -8.18 -5.75
C LEU A 70 15.92 -7.60 -5.86
N ILE A 71 15.47 -6.83 -4.87
CA ILE A 71 14.12 -6.26 -4.85
C ILE A 71 14.03 -5.07 -5.81
N LYS A 72 12.97 -5.06 -6.63
CA LYS A 72 12.64 -3.94 -7.52
C LYS A 72 11.94 -2.83 -6.73
N VAL A 73 12.73 -1.95 -6.12
CA VAL A 73 12.26 -0.76 -5.39
C VAL A 73 12.76 0.52 -6.05
N SER A 74 12.17 1.65 -5.71
CA SER A 74 12.63 2.94 -6.21
C SER A 74 14.08 3.23 -5.79
N LEU A 75 14.76 4.11 -6.54
CA LEU A 75 16.15 4.48 -6.24
C LEU A 75 16.29 5.13 -4.86
N ALA A 76 15.28 5.89 -4.41
CA ALA A 76 15.27 6.54 -3.11
C ALA A 76 15.17 5.52 -1.96
N GLU A 77 14.25 4.57 -2.07
CA GLU A 77 14.07 3.49 -1.08
C GLU A 77 15.32 2.62 -0.98
N ARG A 78 15.89 2.23 -2.13
CA ARG A 78 17.15 1.46 -2.14
C ARG A 78 18.29 2.20 -1.45
N ARG A 79 18.42 3.53 -1.66
CA ARG A 79 19.44 4.33 -0.97
C ARG A 79 19.21 4.38 0.54
N ALA A 80 17.95 4.53 0.98
CA ALA A 80 17.63 4.53 2.40
C ALA A 80 18.00 3.18 3.05
N VAL A 81 17.68 2.04 2.40
CA VAL A 81 18.11 0.71 2.86
C VAL A 81 19.62 0.61 2.97
N LEU A 82 20.34 1.00 1.91
CA LEU A 82 21.82 0.93 1.90
C LEU A 82 22.45 1.83 2.95
N LEU A 83 21.90 3.02 3.21
CA LEU A 83 22.35 3.91 4.28
C LEU A 83 22.09 3.32 5.67
N GLY A 84 20.92 2.75 5.89
CA GLY A 84 20.59 2.06 7.14
C GLY A 84 21.52 0.87 7.41
N LEU A 85 21.76 0.03 6.40
CA LEU A 85 22.69 -1.09 6.48
C LEU A 85 24.14 -0.63 6.73
N PHE A 86 24.55 0.45 6.08
CA PHE A 86 25.90 1.03 6.29
C PHE A 86 26.06 1.56 7.73
N ALA A 87 25.08 2.29 8.26
CA ALA A 87 25.13 2.81 9.62
C ALA A 87 25.16 1.67 10.65
N LEU A 88 24.27 0.68 10.50
CA LEU A 88 24.20 -0.50 11.36
C LEU A 88 25.55 -1.26 11.39
N GLN A 89 26.08 -1.54 10.21
CA GLN A 89 27.34 -2.29 10.10
C GLN A 89 28.54 -1.51 10.61
N THR A 90 28.55 -0.18 10.41
CA THR A 90 29.62 0.67 10.92
C THR A 90 29.59 0.75 12.45
N GLY A 91 28.40 0.79 13.05
CA GLY A 91 28.21 0.73 14.49
C GLY A 91 28.75 -0.58 15.07
N ASN A 92 28.32 -1.73 14.53
CA ASN A 92 28.79 -3.04 14.95
C ASN A 92 30.31 -3.20 14.80
N LEU A 93 30.88 -2.70 13.69
CA LEU A 93 32.32 -2.71 13.48
C LEU A 93 33.07 -1.87 14.51
N LEU A 94 32.52 -0.71 14.87
CA LEU A 94 33.11 0.17 15.87
C LEU A 94 33.07 -0.48 17.26
N ASP A 95 31.96 -1.11 17.63
CA ASP A 95 31.81 -1.82 18.91
C ASP A 95 32.80 -2.97 19.01
N ALA A 96 32.92 -3.80 17.96
CA ALA A 96 33.93 -4.84 17.89
C ALA A 96 35.34 -4.31 17.99
N ALA A 97 35.69 -3.21 17.30
CA ALA A 97 37.02 -2.59 17.33
C ALA A 97 37.35 -2.00 18.71
N THR A 98 36.37 -1.37 19.38
CA THR A 98 36.58 -0.81 20.72
C THR A 98 36.83 -1.87 21.78
N GLY A 99 36.17 -3.00 21.67
CA GLY A 99 36.40 -4.17 22.56
C GLY A 99 37.79 -4.78 22.42
N ILE A 100 38.41 -4.66 21.21
CA ILE A 100 39.68 -5.32 20.90
C ILE A 100 40.91 -4.39 21.10
N PHE A 101 40.82 -3.16 20.57
CA PHE A 101 41.98 -2.31 20.41
C PHE A 101 42.06 -1.16 21.42
N PHE A 102 41.01 -0.86 22.11
CA PHE A 102 40.96 0.29 23.01
C PHE A 102 40.53 -0.14 24.41
N ASN A 103 41.35 0.15 25.43
CA ASN A 103 40.86 0.31 26.79
C ASN A 103 39.94 1.53 26.80
N ALA A 104 38.75 1.36 26.28
CA ALA A 104 37.97 2.37 25.58
C ALA A 104 37.49 3.47 26.50
N SER A 105 37.70 4.71 26.08
CA SER A 105 36.93 5.82 26.64
C SER A 105 35.43 5.53 26.32
N PRO A 106 34.52 5.83 27.26
CA PRO A 106 33.06 5.59 27.06
C PRO A 106 32.47 6.23 25.79
N VAL A 107 33.14 7.24 25.23
CA VAL A 107 32.68 7.99 24.04
C VAL A 107 32.53 7.10 22.80
N TRP A 108 33.42 6.14 22.58
CA TRP A 108 33.39 5.29 21.40
C TRP A 108 32.25 4.30 21.44
N TRP A 109 31.86 3.82 22.60
CA TRP A 109 30.68 2.96 22.80
C TRP A 109 29.42 3.74 22.45
N TRP A 110 29.25 4.98 22.92
CA TRP A 110 28.11 5.80 22.58
C TRP A 110 28.02 6.10 21.08
N ILE A 111 29.14 6.23 20.37
CA ILE A 111 29.18 6.44 18.93
C ILE A 111 28.75 5.16 18.20
N GLY A 112 29.25 3.99 18.59
CA GLY A 112 28.88 2.70 18.03
C GLY A 112 27.39 2.43 18.19
N ASP A 113 26.92 2.47 19.44
CA ASP A 113 25.50 2.29 19.77
C ASP A 113 24.60 3.28 19.01
N GLY A 114 25.00 4.55 18.92
CA GLY A 114 24.27 5.59 18.20
C GLY A 114 24.16 5.31 16.71
N LEU A 115 25.21 4.80 16.07
CA LEU A 115 25.20 4.40 14.66
C LEU A 115 24.35 3.17 14.44
N THR A 116 24.45 2.17 15.29
CA THR A 116 23.62 0.95 15.25
C THR A 116 22.16 1.31 15.37
N PHE A 117 21.78 2.08 16.41
CA PHE A 117 20.40 2.53 16.61
C PHE A 117 19.89 3.36 15.43
N SER A 118 20.69 4.26 14.88
CA SER A 118 20.28 5.06 13.71
C SER A 118 20.02 4.19 12.48
N GLY A 119 20.86 3.16 12.28
CA GLY A 119 20.66 2.17 11.21
C GLY A 119 19.37 1.38 11.36
N GLU A 120 19.08 0.92 12.57
CA GLU A 120 17.84 0.21 12.90
C GLU A 120 16.60 1.08 12.66
N VAL A 121 16.61 2.33 13.09
CA VAL A 121 15.52 3.28 12.86
C VAL A 121 15.28 3.50 11.36
N ILE A 122 16.34 3.72 10.58
CA ILE A 122 16.23 3.90 9.14
C ILE A 122 15.61 2.66 8.50
N LEU A 123 16.06 1.46 8.84
CA LEU A 123 15.52 0.22 8.31
C LEU A 123 14.05 0.01 8.72
N ALA A 124 13.71 0.29 9.97
CA ALA A 124 12.34 0.22 10.45
C ALA A 124 11.41 1.16 9.68
N LEU A 125 11.84 2.40 9.41
CA LEU A 125 11.09 3.37 8.60
C LEU A 125 10.90 2.88 7.16
N VAL A 126 11.93 2.31 6.55
CA VAL A 126 11.85 1.77 5.19
C VAL A 126 10.88 0.58 5.14
N VAL A 127 10.96 -0.35 6.10
CA VAL A 127 10.02 -1.48 6.20
C VAL A 127 8.59 -0.98 6.39
N PHE A 128 8.40 0.00 7.27
CA PHE A 128 7.09 0.59 7.49
C PHE A 128 6.51 1.24 6.22
N GLN A 129 7.33 1.99 5.47
CA GLN A 129 6.92 2.57 4.18
C GLN A 129 6.59 1.48 3.16
N PHE A 130 7.41 0.43 3.08
CA PHE A 130 7.18 -0.69 2.17
C PHE A 130 5.88 -1.42 2.48
N VAL A 131 5.60 -1.70 3.76
CA VAL A 131 4.34 -2.32 4.19
C VAL A 131 3.14 -1.43 3.86
N ARG A 132 3.24 -0.12 4.07
CA ARG A 132 2.17 0.82 3.67
C ARG A 132 1.92 0.78 2.17
N LEU A 133 2.98 0.90 1.38
CA LEU A 133 2.87 0.91 -0.10
C LEU A 133 2.27 -0.41 -0.61
N THR A 134 2.71 -1.54 -0.06
CA THR A 134 2.20 -2.87 -0.43
C THR A 134 0.72 -3.02 -0.04
N ASN A 135 0.34 -2.52 1.14
CA ASN A 135 -1.05 -2.53 1.57
C ASN A 135 -1.94 -1.64 0.69
N ASP A 136 -1.47 -0.46 0.28
CA ASP A 136 -2.21 0.41 -0.63
C ASP A 136 -2.40 -0.24 -1.99
N LEU A 137 -1.37 -0.84 -2.57
CA LEU A 137 -1.46 -1.59 -3.82
C LEU A 137 -2.39 -2.81 -3.71
N ALA A 138 -2.36 -3.52 -2.58
CA ALA A 138 -3.22 -4.68 -2.34
C ALA A 138 -4.69 -4.31 -2.11
N ASN A 139 -4.98 -3.06 -1.74
CA ASN A 139 -6.32 -2.61 -1.34
C ASN A 139 -7.03 -1.76 -2.41
N ARG A 140 -6.33 -1.33 -3.45
CA ARG A 140 -6.90 -0.49 -4.50
C ARG A 140 -7.07 -1.22 -5.82
N ASP A 141 -8.04 -0.78 -6.60
CA ASP A 141 -8.22 -1.17 -8.00
C ASP A 141 -7.20 -0.41 -8.86
N PRO A 142 -6.38 -1.09 -9.67
CA PRO A 142 -5.29 -0.44 -10.41
C PRO A 142 -5.77 0.47 -11.54
N LEU A 143 -6.98 0.28 -12.07
CA LEU A 143 -7.53 1.12 -13.13
C LEU A 143 -8.11 2.42 -12.59
N THR A 144 -8.87 2.33 -11.50
CA THR A 144 -9.68 3.44 -11.00
C THR A 144 -9.09 4.14 -9.76
N GLY A 145 -8.15 3.51 -9.06
CA GLY A 145 -7.59 4.01 -7.80
C GLY A 145 -8.54 3.94 -6.60
N LEU A 146 -9.79 3.56 -6.78
CA LEU A 146 -10.73 3.30 -5.68
C LEU A 146 -10.33 2.05 -4.90
N TYR A 147 -10.96 1.82 -3.76
CA TYR A 147 -10.76 0.56 -3.06
C TYR A 147 -11.24 -0.63 -3.89
N ASN A 148 -10.56 -1.77 -3.77
CA ASN A 148 -10.97 -3.00 -4.44
C ASN A 148 -11.97 -3.80 -3.59
N ARG A 149 -12.52 -4.87 -4.18
CA ARG A 149 -13.47 -5.78 -3.54
C ARG A 149 -12.96 -6.34 -2.20
N SER A 150 -11.68 -6.69 -2.10
CA SER A 150 -11.11 -7.27 -0.89
C SER A 150 -11.08 -6.28 0.27
N PHE A 151 -10.75 -5.02 0.02
CA PHE A 151 -10.83 -3.97 1.01
C PHE A 151 -12.28 -3.68 1.40
N HIS A 152 -13.18 -3.56 0.42
CA HIS A 152 -14.61 -3.33 0.65
C HIS A 152 -15.20 -4.34 1.63
N MET A 153 -14.99 -5.63 1.38
CA MET A 153 -15.53 -6.71 2.22
C MET A 153 -15.03 -6.62 3.67
N ARG A 154 -13.74 -6.30 3.88
CA ARG A 154 -13.20 -6.13 5.23
C ARG A 154 -13.74 -4.88 5.94
N ALA A 155 -13.84 -3.77 5.22
CA ALA A 155 -14.33 -2.52 5.77
C ALA A 155 -15.81 -2.63 6.15
N LEU A 156 -16.64 -3.20 5.28
CA LEU A 156 -18.06 -3.45 5.56
C LEU A 156 -18.26 -4.38 6.76
N ALA A 157 -17.44 -5.46 6.87
CA ALA A 157 -17.50 -6.36 8.03
C ALA A 157 -17.19 -5.63 9.35
N ASN A 158 -16.19 -4.75 9.33
CA ASN A 158 -15.81 -3.94 10.50
C ASN A 158 -16.91 -2.94 10.88
N LEU A 159 -17.50 -2.26 9.89
CA LEU A 159 -18.61 -1.33 10.12
C LEU A 159 -19.83 -2.03 10.69
N LEU A 160 -20.25 -3.17 10.14
CA LEU A 160 -21.36 -3.97 10.69
C LEU A 160 -21.10 -4.42 12.13
N LYS A 161 -19.87 -4.82 12.44
CA LYS A 161 -19.51 -5.20 13.81
C LYS A 161 -19.55 -4.01 14.77
N SER A 162 -19.10 -2.83 14.36
CA SER A 162 -19.11 -1.63 15.21
C SER A 162 -20.50 -1.05 15.39
N SER A 163 -21.32 -1.03 14.31
CA SER A 163 -22.69 -0.51 14.33
C SER A 163 -23.63 -1.37 15.18
N HIS A 164 -23.43 -2.69 15.18
CA HIS A 164 -24.19 -3.60 16.04
C HIS A 164 -24.11 -3.22 17.51
N ASN A 165 -22.94 -2.79 17.98
CA ASN A 165 -22.73 -2.34 19.36
C ASN A 165 -23.39 -0.99 19.66
N LYS A 166 -23.58 -0.14 18.65
CA LYS A 166 -24.11 1.23 18.79
C LYS A 166 -25.58 1.36 18.38
N LYS A 167 -26.19 0.33 17.83
CA LYS A 167 -27.53 0.34 17.19
C LYS A 167 -27.63 1.34 16.04
N GLU A 168 -26.55 1.55 15.33
CA GLU A 168 -26.49 2.40 14.13
C GLU A 168 -26.75 1.54 12.88
N SER A 169 -27.35 2.12 11.84
CA SER A 169 -27.55 1.45 10.56
C SER A 169 -26.32 1.60 9.67
N VAL A 170 -26.02 0.56 8.92
CA VAL A 170 -25.05 0.58 7.80
C VAL A 170 -25.81 0.37 6.51
N ALA A 171 -25.56 1.20 5.52
CA ALA A 171 -26.15 1.05 4.21
C ALA A 171 -25.10 0.69 3.15
N VAL A 172 -25.48 -0.15 2.20
CA VAL A 172 -24.75 -0.46 0.99
C VAL A 172 -25.51 0.10 -0.20
N ILE A 173 -24.81 0.86 -1.04
CA ILE A 173 -25.30 1.32 -2.34
C ILE A 173 -24.53 0.57 -3.40
N ALA A 174 -25.17 -0.38 -4.06
CA ALA A 174 -24.65 -1.08 -5.23
C ALA A 174 -24.89 -0.24 -6.48
N ILE A 175 -23.88 -0.03 -7.30
CA ILE A 175 -23.88 0.80 -8.51
C ILE A 175 -23.42 -0.05 -9.67
N ASP A 176 -24.22 -0.12 -10.73
CA ASP A 176 -23.89 -0.86 -11.94
C ASP A 176 -24.11 0.04 -13.15
N ILE A 177 -23.11 0.11 -14.02
CA ILE A 177 -23.13 1.01 -15.19
C ILE A 177 -24.00 0.42 -16.29
N ASP A 178 -24.99 1.18 -16.71
CA ASP A 178 -25.94 0.75 -17.69
C ASP A 178 -25.29 0.57 -19.07
N HIS A 179 -25.56 -0.58 -19.70
CA HIS A 179 -25.09 -0.90 -21.06
C HIS A 179 -23.56 -0.84 -21.26
N PHE A 180 -22.76 -1.01 -20.20
CA PHE A 180 -21.30 -0.87 -20.28
C PHE A 180 -20.66 -1.83 -21.31
N LYS A 181 -21.18 -3.06 -21.41
CA LYS A 181 -20.72 -3.99 -22.44
C LYS A 181 -20.88 -3.41 -23.85
N HIS A 182 -22.04 -2.79 -24.14
CA HIS A 182 -22.27 -2.14 -25.44
C HIS A 182 -21.28 -1.00 -25.69
N VAL A 183 -20.91 -0.23 -24.66
CA VAL A 183 -19.88 0.81 -24.76
C VAL A 183 -18.54 0.19 -25.19
N ASN A 184 -18.12 -0.91 -24.58
CA ASN A 184 -16.91 -1.63 -24.94
C ASN A 184 -16.96 -2.19 -26.37
N ASP A 185 -18.10 -2.78 -26.75
CA ASP A 185 -18.30 -3.41 -28.05
C ASP A 185 -18.25 -2.37 -29.20
N VAL A 186 -18.72 -1.14 -28.96
CA VAL A 186 -18.77 -0.07 -29.97
C VAL A 186 -17.50 0.77 -30.00
N HIS A 187 -16.93 1.09 -28.83
CA HIS A 187 -15.84 2.07 -28.71
C HIS A 187 -14.50 1.44 -28.30
N GLY A 188 -14.50 0.14 -28.01
CA GLY A 188 -13.31 -0.59 -27.56
C GLY A 188 -13.03 -0.45 -26.07
N HIS A 189 -12.26 -1.39 -25.54
CA HIS A 189 -11.94 -1.48 -24.11
C HIS A 189 -11.18 -0.25 -23.58
N ALA A 190 -10.33 0.38 -24.39
CA ALA A 190 -9.60 1.58 -23.97
C ALA A 190 -10.53 2.76 -23.63
N PHE A 191 -11.63 2.90 -24.39
CA PHE A 191 -12.66 3.89 -24.11
C PHE A 191 -13.47 3.50 -22.85
N GLY A 192 -13.82 2.23 -22.68
CA GLY A 192 -14.45 1.72 -21.47
C GLY A 192 -13.62 1.97 -20.22
N ASP A 193 -12.30 1.79 -20.29
CA ASP A 193 -11.37 2.09 -19.19
C ASP A 193 -11.38 3.58 -18.83
N GLN A 194 -11.37 4.48 -19.83
CA GLN A 194 -11.50 5.93 -19.61
C GLN A 194 -12.84 6.28 -18.95
N ALA A 195 -13.92 5.65 -19.39
CA ALA A 195 -15.25 5.84 -18.81
C ALA A 195 -15.29 5.41 -17.33
N LEU A 196 -14.71 4.25 -17.00
CA LEU A 196 -14.60 3.78 -15.62
C LEU A 196 -13.76 4.70 -14.74
N GLN A 197 -12.68 5.26 -15.27
CA GLN A 197 -11.85 6.23 -14.57
C GLN A 197 -12.60 7.55 -14.31
N ALA A 198 -13.37 8.03 -15.29
CA ALA A 198 -14.19 9.22 -15.14
C ALA A 198 -15.30 9.03 -14.08
N ILE A 199 -15.98 7.89 -14.11
CA ILE A 199 -16.99 7.51 -13.11
C ILE A 199 -16.34 7.43 -11.71
N ALA A 200 -15.21 6.75 -11.60
CA ALA A 200 -14.50 6.61 -10.34
C ALA A 200 -14.10 7.97 -9.76
N SER A 201 -13.59 8.87 -10.61
CA SER A 201 -13.26 10.25 -10.19
C SER A 201 -14.48 11.00 -9.67
N ALA A 202 -15.61 10.90 -10.37
CA ALA A 202 -16.86 11.55 -10.00
C ALA A 202 -17.41 11.01 -8.68
N VAL A 203 -17.45 9.68 -8.51
CA VAL A 203 -17.94 9.04 -7.27
C VAL A 203 -16.99 9.29 -6.11
N ASN A 204 -15.69 9.38 -6.36
CA ASN A 204 -14.69 9.70 -5.34
C ASN A 204 -14.88 11.12 -4.74
N GLY A 205 -15.56 12.01 -5.43
CA GLY A 205 -15.95 13.31 -4.90
C GLY A 205 -16.82 13.23 -3.63
N PHE A 206 -17.47 12.12 -3.37
CA PHE A 206 -18.28 11.86 -2.17
C PHE A 206 -17.49 11.28 -0.99
N GLN A 207 -16.15 11.12 -1.09
CA GLN A 207 -15.32 10.49 -0.06
C GLN A 207 -15.45 11.14 1.33
N GLY A 208 -15.81 12.39 1.42
CA GLY A 208 -16.05 13.09 2.70
C GLY A 208 -17.42 12.80 3.33
N GLU A 209 -18.35 12.18 2.59
CA GLU A 209 -19.73 11.92 3.01
C GLU A 209 -20.01 10.44 3.27
N VAL A 210 -19.05 9.55 2.90
CA VAL A 210 -19.22 8.10 2.96
C VAL A 210 -18.02 7.43 3.59
N ASN A 211 -18.20 6.21 4.08
CA ASN A 211 -17.12 5.45 4.73
C ASN A 211 -16.20 4.76 3.73
N VAL A 212 -16.77 4.19 2.66
CA VAL A 212 -16.01 3.43 1.67
C VAL A 212 -16.60 3.62 0.28
N ILE A 213 -15.73 3.82 -0.71
CA ILE A 213 -16.06 3.78 -2.14
C ILE A 213 -15.14 2.76 -2.79
N SER A 214 -15.70 1.82 -3.52
CA SER A 214 -14.95 0.71 -4.10
C SER A 214 -15.44 0.31 -5.47
N ARG A 215 -14.53 -0.21 -6.29
CA ARG A 215 -14.86 -0.98 -7.48
C ARG A 215 -14.82 -2.46 -7.14
N THR A 216 -15.96 -3.12 -7.21
CA THR A 216 -16.12 -4.51 -6.76
C THR A 216 -16.19 -5.52 -7.89
N GLY A 217 -16.38 -5.03 -9.12
CA GLY A 217 -16.44 -5.84 -10.34
C GLY A 217 -15.92 -5.10 -11.56
N GLY A 218 -16.22 -5.63 -12.74
CA GLY A 218 -15.82 -5.02 -14.02
C GLY A 218 -16.42 -3.63 -14.22
N GLU A 219 -17.72 -3.52 -14.06
CA GLU A 219 -18.54 -2.30 -14.21
C GLU A 219 -19.35 -1.99 -12.94
N GLU A 220 -18.97 -2.64 -11.82
CA GLU A 220 -19.69 -2.58 -10.56
C GLU A 220 -18.91 -1.78 -9.54
N PHE A 221 -19.58 -0.84 -8.89
CA PHE A 221 -19.07 -0.05 -7.78
C PHE A 221 -19.98 -0.23 -6.57
N GLU A 222 -19.41 -0.11 -5.38
CA GLU A 222 -20.17 -0.14 -4.14
C GLU A 222 -19.73 1.01 -3.23
N VAL A 223 -20.72 1.63 -2.59
CA VAL A 223 -20.53 2.65 -1.56
C VAL A 223 -21.09 2.13 -0.24
N VAL A 224 -20.35 2.32 0.84
CA VAL A 224 -20.80 2.01 2.20
C VAL A 224 -20.90 3.31 2.99
N VAL A 225 -22.01 3.47 3.68
CA VAL A 225 -22.26 4.62 4.56
C VAL A 225 -22.91 4.12 5.86
N ASP A 226 -22.58 4.73 6.97
CA ASP A 226 -23.22 4.47 8.26
C ASP A 226 -23.95 5.71 8.79
N GLN A 227 -24.75 5.53 9.84
CA GLN A 227 -25.41 6.59 10.59
C GLN A 227 -26.42 7.44 9.76
N LEU A 228 -26.87 6.94 8.62
CA LEU A 228 -27.90 7.59 7.81
C LEU A 228 -29.19 6.77 7.84
N ASP A 229 -30.32 7.47 7.77
CA ASP A 229 -31.63 6.85 7.54
C ASP A 229 -31.84 6.59 6.04
N GLU A 230 -32.89 5.84 5.71
CA GLU A 230 -33.19 5.45 4.34
C GLU A 230 -33.40 6.65 3.41
N PRO A 231 -34.14 7.73 3.78
CA PRO A 231 -34.30 8.91 2.93
C PRO A 231 -32.97 9.60 2.63
N ALA A 232 -32.05 9.69 3.61
CA ALA A 232 -30.74 10.30 3.42
C ALA A 232 -29.84 9.45 2.52
N VAL A 233 -29.84 8.13 2.68
CA VAL A 233 -29.14 7.18 1.80
C VAL A 233 -29.68 7.25 0.39
N PHE A 234 -31.02 7.33 0.23
CA PHE A 234 -31.63 7.49 -1.10
C PHE A 234 -31.20 8.80 -1.77
N ALA A 235 -31.24 9.92 -1.06
CA ALA A 235 -30.80 11.22 -1.57
C ALA A 235 -29.33 11.21 -1.99
N LEU A 236 -28.46 10.55 -1.21
CA LEU A 236 -27.06 10.37 -1.54
C LEU A 236 -26.89 9.52 -2.81
N ALA A 237 -27.58 8.40 -2.91
CA ALA A 237 -27.52 7.51 -4.07
C ALA A 237 -28.04 8.23 -5.34
N ASP A 238 -29.12 9.01 -5.25
CA ASP A 238 -29.61 9.77 -6.40
C ASP A 238 -28.65 10.88 -6.83
N ARG A 239 -27.96 11.54 -5.90
CA ARG A 239 -26.87 12.49 -6.21
C ARG A 239 -25.73 11.79 -6.96
N ILE A 240 -25.31 10.61 -6.51
CA ILE A 240 -24.28 9.79 -7.19
C ILE A 240 -24.74 9.46 -8.61
N ARG A 241 -25.99 8.99 -8.78
CA ARG A 241 -26.57 8.69 -10.08
C ARG A 241 -26.55 9.89 -11.02
N LEU A 242 -26.97 11.06 -10.52
CA LEU A 242 -27.00 12.31 -11.30
C LEU A 242 -25.61 12.74 -11.72
N VAL A 243 -24.62 12.65 -10.83
CA VAL A 243 -23.22 12.98 -11.15
C VAL A 243 -22.69 12.02 -12.22
N ILE A 244 -22.94 10.71 -12.12
CA ILE A 244 -22.56 9.74 -13.18
C ILE A 244 -23.21 10.12 -14.51
N SER A 245 -24.51 10.41 -14.52
CA SER A 245 -25.23 10.75 -15.75
C SER A 245 -24.83 12.11 -16.36
N SER A 246 -24.13 12.96 -15.61
CA SER A 246 -23.61 14.26 -16.08
C SER A 246 -22.19 14.19 -16.64
N ILE A 247 -21.53 13.03 -16.58
CA ILE A 247 -20.17 12.87 -17.10
C ILE A 247 -20.20 13.02 -18.63
N ASP A 248 -19.46 13.99 -19.15
CA ASP A 248 -19.24 14.16 -20.58
C ASP A 248 -18.01 13.37 -21.02
N LEU A 249 -18.25 12.33 -21.82
CA LEU A 249 -17.21 11.51 -22.42
C LEU A 249 -16.87 11.93 -23.87
N GLY A 250 -17.33 13.11 -24.27
CA GLY A 250 -17.19 13.65 -25.63
C GLY A 250 -18.25 13.09 -26.60
N GLU A 251 -18.50 13.84 -27.68
CA GLU A 251 -19.46 13.47 -28.75
C GLU A 251 -20.88 13.14 -28.25
N ASN A 252 -21.37 13.88 -27.22
CA ASN A 252 -22.69 13.63 -26.58
C ASN A 252 -22.89 12.23 -26.01
N ARG A 253 -21.81 11.56 -25.60
CA ARG A 253 -21.86 10.22 -25.00
C ARG A 253 -22.09 10.35 -23.50
N GLN A 254 -23.25 9.95 -23.06
CA GLN A 254 -23.63 9.90 -21.64
C GLN A 254 -23.72 8.45 -21.19
N LEU A 255 -23.19 8.18 -20.01
CA LEU A 255 -23.41 6.92 -19.31
C LEU A 255 -24.40 7.13 -18.19
N THR A 256 -25.19 6.11 -17.92
CA THR A 256 -26.06 6.08 -16.75
C THR A 256 -25.71 4.90 -15.87
N ALA A 257 -26.20 4.91 -14.65
CA ALA A 257 -26.06 3.80 -13.72
C ALA A 257 -27.39 3.46 -13.06
N SER A 258 -27.56 2.18 -12.79
CA SER A 258 -28.64 1.65 -11.97
C SER A 258 -28.12 1.40 -10.56
N LEU A 259 -28.80 1.93 -9.56
CA LEU A 259 -28.35 1.86 -8.16
C LEU A 259 -29.37 1.08 -7.32
N GLY A 260 -28.83 0.25 -6.41
CA GLY A 260 -29.60 -0.47 -5.41
C GLY A 260 -29.13 -0.15 -4.00
N ILE A 261 -30.06 0.13 -3.10
CA ILE A 261 -29.78 0.45 -1.70
C ILE A 261 -30.27 -0.68 -0.81
N ALA A 262 -29.48 -1.08 0.17
CA ALA A 262 -29.94 -1.89 1.28
C ALA A 262 -29.42 -1.32 2.60
N LEU A 263 -30.27 -1.22 3.61
CA LEU A 263 -29.90 -0.89 4.97
C LEU A 263 -29.77 -2.18 5.78
N SER A 264 -28.80 -2.24 6.66
CA SER A 264 -28.54 -3.41 7.50
C SER A 264 -29.64 -3.60 8.55
N HIS A 265 -30.05 -4.85 8.75
CA HIS A 265 -30.85 -5.27 9.89
C HIS A 265 -29.94 -5.68 11.05
N VAL A 266 -30.49 -5.66 12.26
CA VAL A 266 -29.76 -6.10 13.47
C VAL A 266 -29.35 -7.56 13.31
N GLY A 267 -28.06 -7.84 13.42
CA GLY A 267 -27.51 -9.20 13.30
C GLY A 267 -27.43 -9.74 11.87
N GLU A 268 -27.65 -8.90 10.86
CA GLU A 268 -27.58 -9.33 9.46
C GLU A 268 -26.15 -9.67 9.02
N ALA A 269 -26.01 -10.77 8.28
CA ALA A 269 -24.74 -11.15 7.70
C ALA A 269 -24.39 -10.23 6.50
N LEU A 270 -23.12 -9.87 6.38
CA LEU A 270 -22.57 -9.05 5.29
C LEU A 270 -23.02 -9.51 3.91
N VAL A 271 -23.01 -10.82 3.67
CA VAL A 271 -23.39 -11.40 2.37
C VAL A 271 -24.87 -11.14 2.06
N SER A 272 -25.74 -11.25 3.07
CA SER A 272 -27.17 -10.96 2.92
C SER A 272 -27.43 -9.50 2.58
N LEU A 273 -26.81 -8.56 3.30
CA LEU A 273 -26.95 -7.13 3.05
C LEU A 273 -26.55 -6.77 1.62
N ARG A 274 -25.38 -7.26 1.16
CA ARG A 274 -24.92 -7.01 -0.21
C ARG A 274 -25.86 -7.63 -1.24
N GLN A 275 -26.32 -8.87 -1.03
CA GLN A 275 -27.28 -9.52 -1.95
C GLN A 275 -28.58 -8.72 -2.09
N ARG A 276 -29.07 -8.11 -1.02
CA ARG A 276 -30.24 -7.23 -1.08
C ARG A 276 -29.96 -5.97 -1.91
N ALA A 277 -28.79 -5.32 -1.72
CA ALA A 277 -28.39 -4.17 -2.51
C ALA A 277 -28.24 -4.54 -4.00
N ASP A 278 -27.61 -5.67 -4.32
CA ASP A 278 -27.47 -6.16 -5.68
C ASP A 278 -28.85 -6.46 -6.32
N ALA A 279 -29.76 -7.09 -5.58
CA ALA A 279 -31.12 -7.35 -6.05
C ALA A 279 -31.88 -6.04 -6.33
N ALA A 280 -31.71 -5.02 -5.52
CA ALA A 280 -32.30 -3.70 -5.75
C ALA A 280 -31.69 -3.01 -6.99
N ALA A 281 -30.38 -3.10 -7.22
CA ALA A 281 -29.75 -2.60 -8.45
C ALA A 281 -30.23 -3.34 -9.69
N TYR A 282 -30.40 -4.66 -9.60
CA TYR A 282 -31.00 -5.46 -10.67
C TYR A 282 -32.49 -5.06 -10.96
N LYS A 283 -33.26 -4.75 -9.90
CA LYS A 283 -34.60 -4.19 -10.04
C LYS A 283 -34.56 -2.85 -10.78
N ALA A 284 -33.63 -1.97 -10.45
CA ALA A 284 -33.43 -0.70 -11.13
C ALA A 284 -33.12 -0.88 -12.63
N LYS A 285 -32.28 -1.83 -13.01
CA LYS A 285 -32.00 -2.18 -14.41
C LYS A 285 -33.24 -2.63 -15.17
N ASN A 286 -34.04 -3.48 -14.54
CA ASN A 286 -35.25 -4.08 -15.21
C ASN A 286 -36.43 -3.12 -15.27
N THR A 287 -36.47 -2.09 -14.43
CA THR A 287 -37.59 -1.13 -14.39
C THR A 287 -37.34 0.14 -15.19
N GLY A 288 -36.24 0.18 -16.00
CA GLY A 288 -36.00 1.26 -16.96
C GLY A 288 -34.64 1.93 -16.80
N ARG A 289 -33.72 1.40 -15.98
CA ARG A 289 -32.36 1.92 -15.76
C ARG A 289 -32.31 3.35 -15.23
N ASN A 290 -31.11 3.90 -15.10
CA ASN A 290 -30.84 5.26 -14.66
C ASN A 290 -31.70 5.68 -13.46
N ARG A 291 -31.75 4.86 -12.42
CA ARG A 291 -32.57 5.08 -11.22
C ARG A 291 -32.00 4.40 -10.00
N VAL A 292 -32.56 4.78 -8.87
CA VAL A 292 -32.31 4.17 -7.56
C VAL A 292 -33.51 3.30 -7.18
N CYS A 293 -33.24 2.10 -6.68
CA CYS A 293 -34.22 1.23 -6.02
C CYS A 293 -33.74 0.90 -4.61
N VAL A 294 -34.68 0.80 -3.68
CA VAL A 294 -34.42 0.32 -2.31
C VAL A 294 -34.78 -1.14 -2.22
N ALA A 295 -33.99 -1.91 -1.49
CA ALA A 295 -34.31 -3.29 -1.14
C ALA A 295 -35.41 -3.35 -0.09
N ASP A 296 -36.32 -4.28 -0.24
CA ASP A 296 -37.34 -4.57 0.74
C ASP A 296 -36.76 -5.11 2.04
#